data_99b8a16dcbc5e9d275b8d71e815d933d
#
_entry.id   99b8a16dcbc5e9d275b8d71e815d933d
#
_cell.length_a   1.000
_cell.length_b   1.000
_cell.length_c   1.000
_cell.angle_alpha   90.00
_cell.angle_beta   90.00
_cell.angle_gamma   90.00
#
_symmetry.space_group_name_H-M   'P 1'
#
loop_
_entity.id
_entity.type
_entity.pdbx_description
1 polymer ?
#
loop_
_entity_poly.entity_id
_entity_poly.type
_entity_poly.pdbx_seq_one_letter_code
_entity_poly.pdbx_strand_id
1 'polypeptide(L)'
;MKLRKVDITNFRCFSELSIPLHKDVNVIVGVNGTGKTAILDAIAVGLAPILQRLSSAGQRLKSGGFRDTDFRVMSAAPSDRGAAELADYARVALETQEGVTWDNWRPSGQKGAEPPVRLGLSSLDDYIAAWQPSQGGRSSSAPMPVFARSE
;
A
#
# COMPACT_ATOMS: atom_id res chain seq x y z
N MET A 1 -13.71 -5.93 2.62
CA MET A 1 -12.45 -5.83 1.85
C MET A 1 -11.45 -6.86 2.36
N LYS A 2 -10.93 -7.72 1.52
CA LYS A 2 -9.84 -8.67 1.80
C LYS A 2 -8.76 -8.50 0.74
N LEU A 3 -7.50 -8.47 1.14
CA LEU A 3 -6.38 -8.38 0.21
C LEU A 3 -6.17 -9.73 -0.51
N ARG A 4 -5.84 -9.66 -1.79
CA ARG A 4 -5.51 -10.79 -2.65
C ARG A 4 -4.03 -10.83 -2.99
N LYS A 5 -3.41 -9.65 -3.16
CA LYS A 5 -2.01 -9.53 -3.58
C LYS A 5 -1.38 -8.27 -3.02
N VAL A 6 -0.09 -8.37 -2.73
CA VAL A 6 0.77 -7.25 -2.34
C VAL A 6 2.01 -7.26 -3.24
N ASP A 7 2.25 -6.16 -3.94
CA ASP A 7 3.48 -5.94 -4.70
C ASP A 7 4.28 -4.82 -4.02
N ILE A 8 5.53 -5.11 -3.70
CA ILE A 8 6.44 -4.23 -2.97
C ILE A 8 7.64 -3.94 -3.88
N THR A 9 7.98 -2.66 -4.05
CA THR A 9 9.13 -2.25 -4.86
C THR A 9 9.99 -1.26 -4.08
N ASN A 10 11.30 -1.51 -4.03
CA ASN A 10 12.30 -0.66 -3.39
C ASN A 10 12.00 -0.29 -1.93
N PHE A 11 11.46 -1.23 -1.18
CA PHE A 11 11.07 -1.03 0.21
C PHE A 11 12.00 -1.81 1.14
N ARG A 12 12.77 -1.10 1.95
CA ARG A 12 13.76 -1.67 2.90
C ARG A 12 14.69 -2.72 2.25
N CYS A 13 14.55 -4.00 2.65
CA CYS A 13 15.37 -5.09 2.11
C CYS A 13 14.90 -5.61 0.74
N PHE A 14 13.71 -5.22 0.28
CA PHE A 14 13.13 -5.74 -0.95
C PHE A 14 13.39 -4.80 -2.14
N SER A 15 14.00 -5.33 -3.19
CA SER A 15 14.04 -4.66 -4.49
C SER A 15 12.69 -4.78 -5.19
N GLU A 16 12.19 -6.00 -5.26
CA GLU A 16 10.89 -6.36 -5.79
C GLU A 16 10.41 -7.62 -5.09
N LEU A 17 9.16 -7.61 -4.65
CA LEU A 17 8.52 -8.75 -4.00
C LEU A 17 7.04 -8.73 -4.30
N SER A 18 6.52 -9.84 -4.82
CA SER A 18 5.10 -10.06 -5.08
C SER A 18 4.58 -11.20 -4.21
N ILE A 19 3.55 -10.94 -3.42
CA ILE A 19 3.00 -11.90 -2.46
C ILE A 19 1.52 -12.10 -2.76
N PRO A 20 1.13 -13.28 -3.24
CA PRO A 20 -0.28 -13.66 -3.26
C PRO A 20 -0.75 -13.93 -1.82
N LEU A 21 -1.94 -13.45 -1.48
CA LEU A 21 -2.53 -13.63 -0.17
C LEU A 21 -3.76 -14.54 -0.25
N HIS A 22 -3.85 -15.47 0.69
CA HIS A 22 -5.04 -16.26 0.89
C HIS A 22 -6.13 -15.42 1.58
N LYS A 23 -7.39 -15.71 1.25
CA LYS A 23 -8.56 -14.93 1.73
C LYS A 23 -8.78 -14.98 3.26
N ASP A 24 -8.29 -16.01 3.94
CA ASP A 24 -8.57 -16.22 5.36
C ASP A 24 -7.35 -15.99 6.24
N VAL A 25 -6.32 -16.83 6.11
CA VAL A 25 -5.14 -16.79 6.96
C VAL A 25 -3.88 -16.85 6.11
N ASN A 26 -2.93 -15.98 6.41
CA ASN A 26 -1.58 -15.95 5.84
C ASN A 26 -0.57 -16.02 6.97
N VAL A 27 0.36 -16.96 6.89
CA VAL A 27 1.42 -17.13 7.88
C VAL A 27 2.76 -16.84 7.23
N ILE A 28 3.48 -15.84 7.75
CA ILE A 28 4.80 -15.46 7.28
C ILE A 28 5.84 -16.08 8.20
N VAL A 29 6.61 -17.04 7.68
CA VAL A 29 7.63 -17.79 8.41
C VAL A 29 9.01 -17.46 7.85
N GLY A 30 10.02 -17.41 8.71
CA GLY A 30 11.42 -17.18 8.31
C GLY A 30 12.28 -16.85 9.51
N VAL A 31 13.60 -16.91 9.34
CA VAL A 31 14.58 -16.55 10.37
C VAL A 31 14.53 -15.04 10.68
N ASN A 32 15.12 -14.63 11.80
CA ASN A 32 15.15 -13.20 12.15
C ASN A 32 16.00 -12.42 11.12
N GLY A 33 15.55 -11.22 10.78
CA GLY A 33 16.22 -10.37 9.79
C GLY A 33 15.82 -10.59 8.33
N THR A 34 14.98 -11.58 8.00
CA THR A 34 14.55 -11.86 6.61
C THR A 34 13.49 -10.92 6.05
N GLY A 35 13.09 -9.89 6.79
CA GLY A 35 12.12 -8.90 6.29
C GLY A 35 10.65 -9.19 6.61
N LYS A 36 10.33 -10.15 7.51
CA LYS A 36 8.93 -10.42 7.90
C LYS A 36 8.18 -9.17 8.35
N THR A 37 8.80 -8.39 9.23
CA THR A 37 8.22 -7.13 9.71
C THR A 37 8.13 -6.10 8.59
N ALA A 38 9.10 -6.07 7.66
CA ALA A 38 9.05 -5.16 6.52
C ALA A 38 7.85 -5.44 5.60
N ILE A 39 7.42 -6.70 5.45
CA ILE A 39 6.20 -7.06 4.70
C ILE A 39 4.96 -6.49 5.40
N LEU A 40 4.85 -6.64 6.72
CA LEU A 40 3.70 -6.11 7.47
C LEU A 40 3.67 -4.58 7.44
N ASP A 41 4.82 -3.92 7.57
CA ASP A 41 4.95 -2.47 7.46
C ASP A 41 4.59 -1.98 6.04
N ALA A 42 5.01 -2.70 4.99
CA ALA A 42 4.65 -2.40 3.62
C ALA A 42 3.13 -2.48 3.41
N ILE A 43 2.46 -3.53 3.93
CA ILE A 43 1.00 -3.63 3.89
C ILE A 43 0.35 -2.43 4.60
N ALA A 44 0.84 -2.05 5.78
CA ALA A 44 0.32 -0.89 6.51
C ALA A 44 0.49 0.41 5.72
N VAL A 45 1.64 0.62 5.07
CA VAL A 45 1.88 1.75 4.17
C VAL A 45 0.95 1.70 2.96
N GLY A 46 0.76 0.54 2.34
CA GLY A 46 -0.16 0.34 1.22
C GLY A 46 -1.62 0.64 1.58
N LEU A 47 -2.02 0.44 2.83
CA LEU A 47 -3.37 0.75 3.33
C LEU A 47 -3.55 2.22 3.74
N ALA A 48 -2.49 3.01 3.84
CA ALA A 48 -2.55 4.41 4.26
C ALA A 48 -3.53 5.27 3.43
N PRO A 49 -3.64 5.14 2.10
CA PRO A 49 -4.62 5.88 1.31
C PRO A 49 -6.08 5.64 1.73
N ILE A 50 -6.40 4.42 2.17
CA ILE A 50 -7.74 4.09 2.68
C ILE A 50 -8.02 4.82 3.99
N LEU A 51 -7.06 4.75 4.92
CA LEU A 51 -7.20 5.42 6.22
C LEU A 51 -7.36 6.93 6.06
N GLN A 52 -6.65 7.54 5.12
CA GLN A 52 -6.79 8.96 4.82
C GLN A 52 -8.18 9.35 4.30
N ARG A 53 -8.84 8.48 3.55
CA ARG A 53 -10.17 8.71 2.98
C ARG A 53 -11.29 8.45 3.97
N LEU A 54 -11.11 7.47 4.85
CA LEU A 54 -12.09 7.14 5.88
C LEU A 54 -12.00 8.06 7.12
N SER A 55 -10.87 8.73 7.32
CA SER A 55 -10.69 9.64 8.45
C SER A 55 -11.46 10.94 8.23
N SER A 56 -12.52 11.14 9.00
CA SER A 56 -13.28 12.40 9.06
C SER A 56 -12.50 13.56 9.70
N ALA A 57 -11.36 13.27 10.33
CA ALA A 57 -10.60 14.22 11.15
C ALA A 57 -9.58 15.06 10.36
N GLY A 58 -9.52 14.99 9.04
CA GLY A 58 -8.59 15.80 8.25
C GLY A 58 -7.09 15.52 8.52
N GLN A 59 -6.78 14.55 9.35
CA GLN A 59 -5.39 14.14 9.63
C GLN A 59 -4.84 13.37 8.43
N ARG A 60 -4.21 14.12 7.52
CA ARG A 60 -3.42 13.48 6.47
C ARG A 60 -2.17 12.85 7.09
N LEU A 61 -2.00 11.55 6.91
CA LEU A 61 -0.76 10.88 7.27
C LEU A 61 0.39 11.55 6.51
N LYS A 62 1.37 12.08 7.24
CA LYS A 62 2.57 12.69 6.65
C LYS A 62 3.22 11.65 5.73
N SER A 63 3.64 12.08 4.55
CA SER A 63 4.39 11.25 3.59
C SER A 63 3.65 9.96 3.14
N GLY A 64 2.30 9.96 3.16
CA GLY A 64 1.54 8.76 2.78
C GLY A 64 1.83 7.53 3.65
N GLY A 65 2.32 7.71 4.87
CA GLY A 65 2.70 6.62 5.78
C GLY A 65 4.13 6.08 5.59
N PHE A 66 4.89 6.54 4.58
CA PHE A 66 6.29 6.18 4.41
C PHE A 66 7.19 6.92 5.39
N ARG A 67 8.20 6.24 5.90
CA ARG A 67 9.34 6.79 6.65
C ARG A 67 10.56 6.88 5.75
N ASP A 68 11.53 7.71 6.09
CA ASP A 68 12.78 7.81 5.32
C ASP A 68 13.61 6.51 5.38
N THR A 69 13.42 5.71 6.43
CA THR A 69 14.03 4.38 6.59
C THR A 69 13.35 3.27 5.78
N ASP A 70 12.26 3.56 5.08
CA ASP A 70 11.53 2.58 4.29
C ASP A 70 12.08 2.44 2.86
N PHE A 71 12.95 3.37 2.43
CA PHE A 71 13.61 3.27 1.15
C PHE A 71 14.72 2.21 1.16
N ARG A 72 14.82 1.48 0.06
CA ARG A 72 15.91 0.52 -0.12
C ARG A 72 17.23 1.26 -0.29
N VAL A 73 18.24 0.83 0.46
CA VAL A 73 19.61 1.27 0.28
C VAL A 73 20.22 0.51 -0.90
N MET A 74 20.62 1.23 -1.94
CA MET A 74 21.40 0.71 -3.04
C MET A 74 22.84 0.61 -2.59
N SER A 75 23.53 -0.48 -2.90
CA SER A 75 24.93 -0.62 -2.52
C SER A 75 25.75 0.49 -3.19
N ALA A 76 26.34 1.36 -2.39
CA ALA A 76 27.28 2.34 -2.90
C ALA A 76 28.51 1.63 -3.45
N ALA A 77 29.00 2.01 -4.63
CA ALA A 77 30.30 1.60 -5.12
C ALA A 77 31.40 2.04 -4.12
N PRO A 78 32.47 1.26 -3.92
CA PRO A 78 33.48 1.52 -2.87
C PRO A 78 34.24 2.85 -3.00
N SER A 79 33.98 3.64 -4.03
CA SER A 79 34.76 4.84 -4.39
C SER A 79 34.18 6.18 -3.95
N ASP A 80 32.94 6.25 -3.45
CA ASP A 80 32.35 7.52 -3.04
C ASP A 80 32.15 7.60 -1.53
N ARG A 81 32.75 8.65 -0.96
CA ARG A 81 32.71 8.95 0.45
C ARG A 81 31.27 9.21 0.90
N GLY A 82 30.60 8.22 1.44
CA GLY A 82 29.84 8.43 2.64
C GLY A 82 28.32 8.59 2.57
N ALA A 83 27.64 8.64 1.45
CA ALA A 83 26.19 8.63 1.48
C ALA A 83 25.65 7.33 0.84
N ALA A 84 24.96 6.53 1.63
CA ALA A 84 24.23 5.39 1.08
C ALA A 84 23.21 5.91 0.05
N GLU A 85 23.34 5.46 -1.19
CA GLU A 85 22.40 5.79 -2.25
C GLU A 85 21.08 5.07 -2.00
N LEU A 86 20.00 5.82 -1.91
CA LEU A 86 18.66 5.27 -1.78
C LEU A 86 18.08 5.02 -3.17
N ALA A 87 17.21 4.04 -3.28
CA ALA A 87 16.42 3.84 -4.49
C ALA A 87 15.57 5.09 -4.78
N ASP A 88 15.34 5.39 -6.05
CA ASP A 88 14.67 6.62 -6.50
C ASP A 88 13.25 6.77 -5.93
N TYR A 89 12.59 5.66 -5.67
CA TYR A 89 11.25 5.61 -5.07
C TYR A 89 11.05 4.33 -4.26
N ALA A 90 10.08 4.35 -3.37
CA ALA A 90 9.49 3.15 -2.78
C ALA A 90 8.01 3.08 -3.15
N ARG A 91 7.51 1.89 -3.45
CA ARG A 91 6.12 1.67 -3.88
C ARG A 91 5.54 0.41 -3.25
N VAL A 92 4.28 0.48 -2.84
CA VAL A 92 3.48 -0.66 -2.42
C VAL A 92 2.16 -0.63 -3.18
N ALA A 93 1.89 -1.67 -3.95
CA ALA A 93 0.62 -1.84 -4.65
C ALA A 93 -0.18 -2.97 -3.99
N LEU A 94 -1.47 -2.76 -3.91
CA LEU A 94 -2.41 -3.69 -3.29
C LEU A 94 -3.54 -4.04 -4.26
N GLU A 95 -3.97 -5.28 -4.19
CA GLU A 95 -5.15 -5.80 -4.89
C GLU A 95 -6.06 -6.51 -3.90
N THR A 96 -7.37 -6.28 -4.00
CA THR A 96 -8.38 -6.97 -3.20
C THR A 96 -8.93 -8.20 -3.90
N GLN A 97 -9.64 -9.05 -3.16
CA GLN A 97 -10.37 -10.20 -3.71
C GLN A 97 -11.47 -9.77 -4.70
N GLU A 98 -11.98 -8.56 -4.51
CA GLU A 98 -13.02 -7.95 -5.36
C GLU A 98 -12.44 -7.30 -6.64
N GLY A 99 -11.11 -7.35 -6.84
CA GLY A 99 -10.43 -6.81 -8.02
C GLY A 99 -10.13 -5.32 -7.95
N VAL A 100 -10.33 -4.67 -6.81
CA VAL A 100 -9.93 -3.27 -6.61
C VAL A 100 -8.43 -3.19 -6.44
N THR A 101 -7.78 -2.32 -7.22
CA THR A 101 -6.33 -2.14 -7.21
C THR A 101 -5.96 -0.69 -6.95
N TRP A 102 -4.88 -0.46 -6.21
CA TRP A 102 -4.27 0.86 -6.03
C TRP A 102 -2.80 0.72 -5.65
N ASP A 103 -2.08 1.82 -5.71
CA ASP A 103 -0.73 1.90 -5.19
C ASP A 103 -0.53 3.13 -4.30
N ASN A 104 0.37 2.97 -3.35
CA ASN A 104 0.94 4.05 -2.57
C ASN A 104 2.44 4.08 -2.83
N TRP A 105 2.99 5.25 -3.12
CA TRP A 105 4.39 5.41 -3.44
C TRP A 105 4.93 6.77 -2.96
N ARG A 106 6.24 6.85 -2.84
CA ARG A 106 6.93 8.09 -2.48
C ARG A 106 8.30 8.14 -3.17
N PRO A 107 8.72 9.30 -3.73
CA PRO A 107 10.09 9.50 -4.20
C PRO A 107 11.08 9.62 -3.03
N SER A 108 12.33 9.22 -3.22
CA SER A 108 13.40 9.39 -2.25
C SER A 108 13.97 10.81 -2.34
N GLY A 109 13.64 11.66 -1.37
CA GLY A 109 14.15 13.04 -1.33
C GLY A 109 13.74 13.89 -2.53
N GLN A 110 14.57 14.90 -2.88
CA GLN A 110 14.29 15.85 -3.97
C GLN A 110 14.67 15.34 -5.36
N LYS A 111 15.50 14.30 -5.46
CA LYS A 111 15.99 13.72 -6.72
C LYS A 111 15.31 12.42 -7.11
N GLY A 112 14.38 11.95 -6.29
CA GLY A 112 13.68 10.71 -6.55
C GLY A 112 12.78 10.80 -7.79
N ALA A 113 12.66 9.67 -8.50
CA ALA A 113 11.81 9.54 -9.68
C ALA A 113 10.44 8.94 -9.34
N GLU A 114 9.50 9.10 -10.25
CA GLU A 114 8.22 8.38 -10.18
C GLU A 114 8.39 6.91 -10.62
N PRO A 115 7.61 5.99 -10.03
CA PRO A 115 7.61 4.62 -10.53
C PRO A 115 7.13 4.56 -11.99
N PRO A 116 7.75 3.71 -12.83
CA PRO A 116 7.39 3.61 -14.24
C PRO A 116 5.97 3.09 -14.49
N VAL A 117 5.42 2.35 -13.54
CA VAL A 117 4.06 1.82 -13.59
C VAL A 117 3.32 2.23 -12.33
N ARG A 118 2.16 2.87 -12.51
CA ARG A 118 1.28 3.32 -11.42
C ARG A 118 -0.14 2.79 -11.63
N LEU A 119 -0.77 2.36 -10.56
CA LEU A 119 -2.19 1.96 -10.56
C LEU A 119 -3.10 3.15 -10.27
N GLY A 120 -2.58 4.16 -9.56
CA GLY A 120 -3.38 5.30 -9.11
C GLY A 120 -4.33 4.93 -7.98
N LEU A 121 -5.30 5.81 -7.74
CA LEU A 121 -6.23 5.68 -6.62
C LEU A 121 -7.70 5.70 -7.07
N SER A 122 -7.98 5.82 -8.36
CA SER A 122 -9.35 5.97 -8.89
C SER A 122 -10.24 4.78 -8.54
N SER A 123 -9.77 3.55 -8.75
CA SER A 123 -10.52 2.33 -8.39
C SER A 123 -10.82 2.25 -6.89
N LEU A 124 -9.90 2.74 -6.07
CA LEU A 124 -10.08 2.82 -4.62
C LEU A 124 -11.09 3.90 -4.24
N ASP A 125 -11.06 5.05 -4.91
CA ASP A 125 -11.99 6.15 -4.67
C ASP A 125 -13.42 5.73 -4.99
N ASP A 126 -13.65 5.07 -6.12
CA ASP A 126 -14.93 4.52 -6.52
C ASP A 126 -15.45 3.48 -5.52
N TYR A 127 -14.57 2.60 -5.06
CA TYR A 127 -14.90 1.58 -4.07
C TYR A 127 -15.31 2.19 -2.72
N ILE A 128 -14.57 3.20 -2.24
CA ILE A 128 -14.87 3.87 -0.98
C ILE A 128 -16.15 4.70 -1.10
N ALA A 129 -16.37 5.38 -2.23
CA ALA A 129 -17.60 6.15 -2.47
C ALA A 129 -18.85 5.26 -2.41
N ALA A 130 -18.77 4.03 -2.91
CA ALA A 130 -19.85 3.06 -2.82
C ALA A 130 -20.12 2.59 -1.37
N TRP A 131 -19.14 2.73 -0.47
CA TRP A 131 -19.22 2.33 0.94
C TRP A 131 -19.74 3.44 1.85
N GLN A 132 -19.57 4.71 1.48
CA GLN A 132 -20.06 5.85 2.26
C GLN A 132 -21.53 6.11 1.88
N PRO A 133 -22.51 5.80 2.75
CA PRO A 133 -23.87 6.22 2.52
C PRO A 133 -23.88 7.75 2.46
N SER A 134 -24.48 8.30 1.42
CA SER A 134 -24.62 9.73 1.19
C SER A 134 -25.06 10.44 2.48
N GLN A 135 -24.18 11.18 3.10
CA GLN A 135 -24.48 12.06 4.23
C GLN A 135 -25.23 13.28 3.67
N GLY A 136 -26.48 13.08 3.28
CA GLY A 136 -27.31 14.18 2.77
C GLY A 136 -28.57 13.68 2.09
N GLY A 137 -29.63 13.50 2.85
CA GLY A 137 -30.97 13.28 2.27
C GLY A 137 -31.71 12.09 2.89
N ARG A 138 -32.74 12.40 3.61
CA ARG A 138 -33.75 11.46 4.13
C ARG A 138 -34.23 10.51 3.05
N SER A 139 -34.33 9.25 3.41
CA SER A 139 -35.27 8.25 2.88
C SER A 139 -35.12 7.85 1.42
N SER A 140 -34.41 6.75 1.20
CA SER A 140 -34.93 5.69 0.33
C SER A 140 -34.14 4.39 0.63
N SER A 141 -34.89 3.35 0.94
CA SER A 141 -34.38 2.00 1.18
C SER A 141 -33.71 1.45 -0.07
N ALA A 142 -32.39 1.52 -0.13
CA ALA A 142 -31.61 0.74 -1.07
C ALA A 142 -31.18 -0.55 -0.39
N PRO A 143 -31.36 -1.73 -1.00
CA PRO A 143 -30.96 -2.99 -0.40
C PRO A 143 -29.44 -3.06 -0.30
N MET A 144 -28.95 -3.47 0.87
CA MET A 144 -27.57 -3.84 1.11
C MET A 144 -27.12 -4.85 0.04
N PRO A 145 -25.93 -4.71 -0.53
CA PRO A 145 -25.39 -5.76 -1.38
C PRO A 145 -25.22 -7.03 -0.54
N VAL A 146 -26.03 -8.03 -0.85
CA VAL A 146 -25.94 -9.37 -0.25
C VAL A 146 -24.67 -10.00 -0.79
N PHE A 147 -23.65 -10.11 0.04
CA PHE A 147 -22.51 -10.95 -0.26
C PHE A 147 -22.99 -12.40 -0.31
N ALA A 148 -23.06 -12.95 -1.52
CA ALA A 148 -23.40 -14.33 -1.72
C ALA A 148 -22.40 -15.21 -0.93
N ARG A 149 -22.91 -15.91 0.08
CA ARG A 149 -22.22 -17.08 0.66
C ARG A 149 -22.26 -18.16 -0.41
N SER A 150 -21.11 -18.47 -1.00
CA SER A 150 -20.95 -19.74 -1.69
C SER A 150 -20.62 -20.81 -0.63
N GLU A 151 -21.48 -21.81 -0.55
CA GLU A 151 -21.25 -23.08 0.13
C GLU A 151 -20.03 -23.80 -0.44
#